data_48dbbcc07838c484ea5a2b8d2d193e2e
#
_entry.id   48dbbcc07838c484ea5a2b8d2d193e2e
#
_cell.length_a   1.000
_cell.length_b   1.000
_cell.length_c   1.000
_cell.angle_alpha   90.00
_cell.angle_beta   90.00
_cell.angle_gamma   90.00
#
_symmetry.space_group_name_H-M   'P 1'
#
loop_
_entity.id
_entity.type
_entity.pdbx_description
1 polymer ?
#
loop_
_entity_poly.entity_id
_entity_poly.type
_entity_poly.pdbx_seq_one_letter_code
_entity_poly.pdbx_strand_id
1 'polypeptide(L)'
;MFKLHAQLPKSDSDLREHVAALKGAIGPDKLFDHLYGCLTILDSKSSSLLGFNSIIIAVFAVFLAGQTNLGVYGGVCVGAGMAAVIVSCFLLLSVVWVHWSTTHDFANRDRHALNLLKVRRTRTLRYRLAWYFSVTSVLSLSAFLVGKPFHWYG
;
A
#
# COMPACT_ATOMS: atom_id res chain seq x y z
N MET A 1 22.04 -3.89 -6.56
CA MET A 1 21.82 -3.21 -5.27
C MET A 1 20.78 -2.11 -5.51
N PHE A 2 19.49 -2.38 -5.21
CA PHE A 2 18.39 -1.44 -5.45
C PHE A 2 18.51 -0.29 -4.47
N LYS A 3 18.82 0.94 -4.94
CA LYS A 3 18.71 2.16 -4.14
C LYS A 3 17.22 2.42 -3.88
N LEU A 4 16.71 1.92 -2.75
CA LEU A 4 15.32 2.09 -2.29
C LEU A 4 15.00 3.52 -1.81
N HIS A 5 15.86 4.49 -2.12
CA HIS A 5 15.71 5.89 -1.75
C HIS A 5 15.31 6.75 -2.94
N ALA A 6 14.24 6.37 -3.64
CA ALA A 6 13.50 7.37 -4.38
C ALA A 6 12.84 8.28 -3.33
N GLN A 7 13.51 9.36 -2.97
CA GLN A 7 12.92 10.41 -2.14
C GLN A 7 11.70 10.90 -2.91
N LEU A 8 10.52 10.67 -2.32
CA LEU A 8 9.29 11.22 -2.88
C LEU A 8 9.41 12.75 -2.80
N PRO A 9 9.20 13.48 -3.92
CA PRO A 9 9.28 14.92 -3.92
C PRO A 9 8.37 15.49 -2.83
N LYS A 10 8.93 16.36 -1.99
CA LYS A 10 8.25 16.87 -0.79
C LYS A 10 7.38 18.07 -1.08
N SER A 11 7.72 18.83 -2.11
CA SER A 11 7.10 20.11 -2.46
C SER A 11 6.57 20.11 -3.91
N ASP A 12 5.67 21.03 -4.22
CA ASP A 12 5.17 21.23 -5.59
C ASP A 12 6.27 21.77 -6.53
N SER A 13 7.27 22.49 -6.00
CA SER A 13 8.48 22.90 -6.73
C SER A 13 9.31 21.70 -7.16
N ASP A 14 9.58 20.76 -6.24
CA ASP A 14 10.32 19.53 -6.51
C ASP A 14 9.62 18.65 -7.56
N LEU A 15 8.27 18.65 -7.56
CA LEU A 15 7.49 17.95 -8.57
C LEU A 15 7.65 18.55 -9.96
N ARG A 16 7.69 19.89 -10.08
CA ARG A 16 7.91 20.57 -11.37
C ARG A 16 9.32 20.34 -11.91
N GLU A 17 10.31 20.40 -11.03
CA GLU A 17 11.70 20.09 -11.38
C GLU A 17 11.84 18.64 -11.84
N HIS A 18 11.18 17.70 -11.14
CA HIS A 18 11.17 16.29 -11.52
C HIS A 18 10.51 16.05 -12.89
N VAL A 19 9.40 16.75 -13.21
CA VAL A 19 8.79 16.69 -14.54
C VAL A 19 9.73 17.22 -15.61
N ALA A 20 10.41 18.35 -15.34
CA ALA A 20 11.36 18.94 -16.29
C ALA A 20 12.54 17.99 -16.55
N ALA A 21 13.09 17.38 -15.51
CA ALA A 21 14.18 16.39 -15.61
C ALA A 21 13.73 15.13 -16.39
N LEU A 22 12.53 14.61 -16.14
CA LEU A 22 11.98 13.47 -16.88
C LEU A 22 11.77 13.80 -18.35
N LYS A 23 11.21 14.99 -18.66
CA LYS A 23 11.05 15.42 -20.06
C LYS A 23 12.38 15.51 -20.81
N GLY A 24 13.43 16.01 -20.14
CA GLY A 24 14.78 16.05 -20.71
C GLY A 24 15.39 14.66 -20.95
N ALA A 25 15.09 13.70 -20.05
CA ALA A 25 15.70 12.36 -20.11
C ALA A 25 15.02 11.40 -21.10
N ILE A 26 13.68 11.40 -21.18
CA ILE A 26 12.91 10.40 -21.96
C ILE A 26 12.10 10.99 -23.11
N GLY A 27 12.07 12.31 -23.23
CA GLY A 27 11.28 13.03 -24.23
C GLY A 27 9.80 13.19 -23.82
N PRO A 28 9.14 14.22 -24.39
CA PRO A 28 7.77 14.58 -23.99
C PRO A 28 6.72 13.50 -24.34
N ASP A 29 6.92 12.75 -25.42
CA ASP A 29 5.96 11.76 -25.91
C ASP A 29 5.96 10.48 -25.07
N LYS A 30 7.13 10.05 -24.57
CA LYS A 30 7.29 8.86 -23.73
C LYS A 30 7.03 9.12 -22.23
N LEU A 31 6.92 10.39 -21.83
CA LEU A 31 6.71 10.76 -20.43
C LEU A 31 5.41 10.14 -19.86
N PHE A 32 4.32 10.22 -20.60
CA PHE A 32 3.04 9.70 -20.18
C PHE A 32 3.04 8.17 -20.09
N ASP A 33 3.62 7.49 -21.06
CA ASP A 33 3.76 6.03 -21.05
C ASP A 33 4.54 5.57 -19.81
N HIS A 34 5.62 6.28 -19.47
CA HIS A 34 6.40 6.02 -18.28
C HIS A 34 5.57 6.24 -16.99
N LEU A 35 4.81 7.33 -16.90
CA LEU A 35 4.00 7.64 -15.73
C LEU A 35 2.87 6.63 -15.55
N TYR A 36 2.18 6.26 -16.62
CA TYR A 36 1.13 5.23 -16.59
C TYR A 36 1.72 3.85 -16.27
N GLY A 37 2.87 3.49 -16.83
CA GLY A 37 3.57 2.26 -16.49
C GLY A 37 3.92 2.16 -15.01
N CYS A 38 4.35 3.27 -14.38
CA CYS A 38 4.59 3.31 -12.94
C CYS A 38 3.30 3.10 -12.11
N LEU A 39 2.18 3.66 -12.54
CA LEU A 39 0.89 3.46 -11.87
C LEU A 39 0.40 2.03 -12.01
N THR A 40 0.51 1.43 -13.20
CA THR A 40 0.14 0.02 -13.44
C THR A 40 0.95 -0.95 -12.56
N ILE A 41 2.26 -0.70 -12.41
CA ILE A 41 3.11 -1.50 -11.51
C ILE A 41 2.63 -1.37 -10.05
N LEU A 42 2.25 -0.16 -9.63
CA LEU A 42 1.74 0.06 -8.27
C LEU A 42 0.40 -0.65 -8.05
N ASP A 43 -0.50 -0.59 -9.03
CA ASP A 43 -1.81 -1.27 -8.98
C ASP A 43 -1.63 -2.80 -8.91
N SER A 44 -0.73 -3.38 -9.71
CA SER A 44 -0.39 -4.80 -9.67
C SER A 44 0.16 -5.23 -8.30
N LYS A 45 1.10 -4.46 -7.74
CA LYS A 45 1.64 -4.73 -6.40
C LYS A 45 0.57 -4.60 -5.30
N SER A 46 -0.32 -3.62 -5.42
CA SER A 46 -1.42 -3.43 -4.47
C SER A 46 -2.41 -4.60 -4.51
N SER A 47 -2.74 -5.09 -5.69
CA SER A 47 -3.62 -6.26 -5.88
C SER A 47 -2.99 -7.53 -5.31
N SER A 48 -1.68 -7.74 -5.52
CA SER A 48 -0.96 -8.87 -4.94
C SER A 48 -0.94 -8.82 -3.41
N LEU A 49 -0.71 -7.64 -2.82
CA LEU A 49 -0.73 -7.46 -1.36
C LEU A 49 -2.14 -7.62 -0.79
N LEU A 50 -3.17 -7.21 -1.53
CA LEU A 50 -4.57 -7.43 -1.14
C LEU A 50 -4.91 -8.92 -1.11
N GLY A 51 -4.47 -9.70 -2.11
CA GLY A 51 -4.59 -11.16 -2.12
C GLY A 51 -3.89 -11.81 -0.93
N PHE A 52 -2.67 -11.37 -0.61
CA PHE A 52 -1.95 -11.83 0.58
C PHE A 52 -2.70 -11.52 1.88
N ASN A 53 -3.23 -10.32 2.03
CA ASN A 53 -4.04 -9.93 3.19
C ASN A 53 -5.31 -10.77 3.33
N SER A 54 -5.92 -11.17 2.22
CA SER A 54 -7.10 -12.06 2.25
C SER A 54 -6.76 -13.44 2.85
N ILE A 55 -5.57 -13.96 2.55
CA ILE A 55 -5.09 -15.21 3.16
C ILE A 55 -4.89 -15.02 4.67
N ILE A 56 -4.28 -13.90 5.10
CA ILE A 56 -4.09 -13.60 6.52
C ILE A 56 -5.42 -13.52 7.26
N ILE A 57 -6.43 -12.85 6.68
CA ILE A 57 -7.79 -12.78 7.25
C ILE A 57 -8.39 -14.17 7.39
N ALA A 58 -8.26 -15.04 6.38
CA ALA A 58 -8.75 -16.40 6.44
C ALA A 58 -8.07 -17.21 7.56
N VAL A 59 -6.75 -17.05 7.74
CA VAL A 59 -6.01 -17.68 8.83
C VAL A 59 -6.53 -17.21 10.19
N PHE A 60 -6.71 -15.90 10.40
CA PHE A 60 -7.29 -15.38 11.63
C PHE A 60 -8.70 -15.93 11.87
N ALA A 61 -9.54 -16.01 10.83
CA ALA A 61 -10.90 -16.55 10.94
C ALA A 61 -10.90 -18.02 11.40
N VAL A 62 -10.00 -18.84 10.85
CA VAL A 62 -9.85 -20.25 11.28
C VAL A 62 -9.43 -20.35 12.75
N PHE A 63 -8.47 -19.51 13.18
CA PHE A 63 -8.04 -19.51 14.57
C PHE A 63 -9.16 -19.06 15.53
N LEU A 64 -9.94 -18.04 15.14
CA LEU A 64 -11.08 -17.57 15.94
C LEU A 64 -12.18 -18.63 16.04
N ALA A 65 -12.48 -19.34 14.96
CA ALA A 65 -13.50 -20.38 14.95
C ALA A 65 -13.11 -21.62 15.79
N GLY A 66 -11.82 -21.93 15.87
CA GLY A 66 -11.30 -23.09 16.59
C GLY A 66 -11.01 -22.88 18.09
N GLN A 67 -11.14 -21.65 18.59
CA GLN A 67 -10.74 -21.31 19.97
C GLN A 67 -11.93 -20.82 20.79
N THR A 68 -12.31 -21.57 21.83
CA THR A 68 -13.37 -21.17 22.77
C THR A 68 -12.88 -20.19 23.84
N ASN A 69 -11.58 -20.22 24.19
CA ASN A 69 -10.96 -19.33 25.16
C ASN A 69 -9.59 -18.85 24.66
N LEU A 70 -9.50 -17.58 24.28
CA LEU A 70 -8.26 -16.98 23.76
C LEU A 70 -7.36 -16.42 24.88
N GLY A 71 -7.85 -16.29 26.11
CA GLY A 71 -7.19 -15.50 27.14
C GLY A 71 -7.03 -14.02 26.74
N VAL A 72 -6.62 -13.16 27.65
CA VAL A 72 -6.50 -11.72 27.38
C VAL A 72 -5.39 -11.45 26.35
N TYR A 73 -4.23 -12.08 26.49
CA TYR A 73 -3.10 -11.89 25.56
C TYR A 73 -3.44 -12.35 24.13
N GLY A 74 -4.00 -13.56 23.98
CA GLY A 74 -4.40 -14.08 22.68
C GLY A 74 -5.48 -13.22 22.01
N GLY A 75 -6.46 -12.74 22.78
CA GLY A 75 -7.49 -11.83 22.31
C GLY A 75 -6.90 -10.49 21.79
N VAL A 76 -5.95 -9.91 22.52
CA VAL A 76 -5.27 -8.67 22.09
C VAL A 76 -4.44 -8.89 20.81
N CYS A 77 -3.65 -9.97 20.75
CA CYS A 77 -2.86 -10.28 19.54
C CYS A 77 -3.77 -10.49 18.32
N VAL A 78 -4.79 -11.32 18.42
CA VAL A 78 -5.70 -11.60 17.31
C VAL A 78 -6.49 -10.35 16.92
N GLY A 79 -7.03 -9.61 17.90
CA GLY A 79 -7.76 -8.37 17.64
C GLY A 79 -6.92 -7.29 16.97
N ALA A 80 -5.71 -7.04 17.47
CA ALA A 80 -4.78 -6.06 16.88
C ALA A 80 -4.34 -6.48 15.46
N GLY A 81 -4.03 -7.77 15.26
CA GLY A 81 -3.64 -8.29 13.95
C GLY A 81 -4.77 -8.20 12.92
N MET A 82 -6.00 -8.54 13.32
CA MET A 82 -7.19 -8.43 12.47
C MET A 82 -7.49 -6.96 12.12
N ALA A 83 -7.46 -6.06 13.10
CA ALA A 83 -7.66 -4.64 12.85
C ALA A 83 -6.61 -4.09 11.87
N ALA A 84 -5.33 -4.46 12.05
CA ALA A 84 -4.25 -4.03 11.18
C ALA A 84 -4.46 -4.51 9.73
N VAL A 85 -4.79 -5.77 9.50
CA VAL A 85 -5.02 -6.28 8.13
C VAL A 85 -6.23 -5.64 7.48
N ILE A 86 -7.32 -5.38 8.22
CA ILE A 86 -8.50 -4.69 7.69
C ILE A 86 -8.14 -3.26 7.27
N VAL A 87 -7.42 -2.50 8.10
CA VAL A 87 -6.93 -1.16 7.74
C VAL A 87 -6.05 -1.21 6.50
N SER A 88 -5.15 -2.20 6.39
CA SER A 88 -4.34 -2.41 5.21
C SER A 88 -5.19 -2.63 3.95
N CYS A 89 -6.24 -3.46 4.01
CA CYS A 89 -7.14 -3.69 2.89
C CYS A 89 -7.84 -2.42 2.44
N PHE A 90 -8.36 -1.60 3.34
CA PHE A 90 -8.97 -0.31 3.00
C PHE A 90 -7.98 0.66 2.34
N LEU A 91 -6.75 0.73 2.84
CA LEU A 91 -5.70 1.53 2.22
C LEU A 91 -5.40 1.05 0.80
N LEU A 92 -5.28 -0.27 0.58
CA LEU A 92 -5.02 -0.85 -0.74
C LEU A 92 -6.17 -0.62 -1.71
N LEU A 93 -7.42 -0.79 -1.28
CA LEU A 93 -8.59 -0.47 -2.10
C LEU A 93 -8.57 1.01 -2.52
N SER A 94 -8.15 1.91 -1.62
CA SER A 94 -8.02 3.34 -1.96
C SER A 94 -6.87 3.65 -2.94
N VAL A 95 -5.89 2.75 -3.08
CA VAL A 95 -4.82 2.85 -4.09
C VAL A 95 -5.33 2.44 -5.46
N VAL A 96 -6.09 1.35 -5.53
CA VAL A 96 -6.64 0.78 -6.78
C VAL A 96 -7.84 1.60 -7.30
N TRP A 97 -8.40 2.49 -6.49
CA TRP A 97 -9.53 3.33 -6.91
C TRP A 97 -9.23 4.09 -8.20
N VAL A 98 -10.03 3.82 -9.24
CA VAL A 98 -9.84 4.42 -10.56
C VAL A 98 -10.04 5.93 -10.50
N HIS A 99 -9.01 6.68 -10.89
CA HIS A 99 -9.10 8.12 -11.06
C HIS A 99 -9.46 8.43 -12.51
N TRP A 100 -10.69 8.90 -12.73
CA TRP A 100 -11.12 9.34 -14.04
C TRP A 100 -10.49 10.70 -14.33
N SER A 101 -9.65 10.76 -15.39
CA SER A 101 -9.17 12.04 -15.91
C SER A 101 -10.29 12.76 -16.64
N THR A 102 -10.45 14.06 -16.35
CA THR A 102 -11.42 14.90 -17.06
C THR A 102 -10.84 15.36 -18.39
N THR A 103 -11.71 15.63 -19.38
CA THR A 103 -11.32 16.18 -20.71
C THR A 103 -10.48 17.45 -20.59
N HIS A 104 -10.68 18.26 -19.56
CA HIS A 104 -9.88 19.45 -19.26
C HIS A 104 -8.41 19.16 -18.93
N ASP A 105 -8.08 17.98 -18.43
CA ASP A 105 -6.70 17.60 -18.09
C ASP A 105 -5.86 17.39 -19.34
N PHE A 106 -6.46 17.03 -20.48
CA PHE A 106 -5.77 16.83 -21.76
C PHE A 106 -5.38 18.15 -22.47
N ALA A 107 -6.06 19.25 -22.15
CA ALA A 107 -5.78 20.55 -22.78
C ALA A 107 -4.43 21.14 -22.36
N ASN A 108 -3.91 20.76 -21.18
CA ASN A 108 -2.63 21.24 -20.67
C ASN A 108 -1.74 20.06 -20.21
N ARG A 109 -0.87 19.60 -21.12
CA ARG A 109 0.02 18.44 -20.90
C ARG A 109 0.86 18.56 -19.62
N ASP A 110 1.35 19.75 -19.30
CA ASP A 110 2.22 19.95 -18.12
C ASP A 110 1.42 19.84 -16.82
N ARG A 111 0.23 20.37 -16.79
CA ARG A 111 -0.68 20.27 -15.66
C ARG A 111 -1.11 18.81 -15.45
N HIS A 112 -1.38 18.10 -16.54
CA HIS A 112 -1.74 16.68 -16.48
C HIS A 112 -0.59 15.83 -15.92
N ALA A 113 0.66 16.03 -16.37
CA ALA A 113 1.83 15.35 -15.85
C ALA A 113 2.04 15.59 -14.35
N LEU A 114 1.86 16.84 -13.89
CA LEU A 114 1.93 17.18 -12.46
C LEU A 114 0.83 16.49 -11.64
N ASN A 115 -0.40 16.44 -12.15
CA ASN A 115 -1.50 15.74 -11.49
C ASN A 115 -1.22 14.24 -11.36
N LEU A 116 -0.73 13.60 -12.42
CA LEU A 116 -0.33 12.18 -12.38
C LEU A 116 0.77 11.91 -11.33
N LEU A 117 1.76 12.79 -11.22
CA LEU A 117 2.80 12.66 -10.19
C LEU A 117 2.25 12.84 -8.77
N LYS A 118 1.32 13.77 -8.55
CA LYS A 118 0.63 13.94 -7.27
C LYS A 118 -0.16 12.68 -6.89
N VAL A 119 -0.91 12.13 -7.84
CA VAL A 119 -1.64 10.88 -7.67
C VAL A 119 -0.69 9.73 -7.34
N ARG A 120 0.41 9.57 -8.10
CA ARG A 120 1.44 8.56 -7.85
C ARG A 120 2.02 8.69 -6.43
N ARG A 121 2.36 9.91 -5.99
CA ARG A 121 2.88 10.16 -4.64
C ARG A 121 1.90 9.71 -3.55
N THR A 122 0.65 10.13 -3.67
CA THR A 122 -0.39 9.78 -2.68
C THR A 122 -0.63 8.26 -2.63
N ARG A 123 -0.74 7.62 -3.80
CA ARG A 123 -0.91 6.16 -3.89
C ARG A 123 0.29 5.41 -3.32
N THR A 124 1.52 5.87 -3.59
CA THR A 124 2.74 5.25 -3.04
C THR A 124 2.78 5.35 -1.51
N LEU A 125 2.36 6.49 -0.93
CA LEU A 125 2.30 6.64 0.53
C LEU A 125 1.26 5.69 1.14
N ARG A 126 0.07 5.60 0.56
CA ARG A 126 -0.98 4.68 1.02
C ARG A 126 -0.54 3.22 0.90
N TYR A 127 0.12 2.85 -0.19
CA TYR A 127 0.70 1.51 -0.37
C TYR A 127 1.74 1.19 0.71
N ARG A 128 2.66 2.12 1.02
CA ARG A 128 3.66 1.93 2.10
C ARG A 128 3.00 1.74 3.46
N LEU A 129 2.01 2.56 3.79
CA LEU A 129 1.24 2.41 5.03
C LEU A 129 0.54 1.05 5.08
N ALA A 130 -0.14 0.65 4.01
CA ALA A 130 -0.78 -0.66 3.93
C ALA A 130 0.21 -1.80 4.13
N TRP A 131 1.42 -1.70 3.56
CA TRP A 131 2.47 -2.68 3.74
C TRP A 131 2.90 -2.80 5.21
N TYR A 132 3.09 -1.67 5.92
CA TYR A 132 3.41 -1.69 7.35
C TYR A 132 2.31 -2.36 8.17
N PHE A 133 1.03 -2.05 7.90
CA PHE A 133 -0.09 -2.70 8.57
C PHE A 133 -0.15 -4.20 8.28
N SER A 134 0.13 -4.64 7.05
CA SER A 134 0.23 -6.07 6.72
C SER A 134 1.33 -6.76 7.51
N VAL A 135 2.52 -6.16 7.58
CA VAL A 135 3.64 -6.68 8.39
C VAL A 135 3.27 -6.76 9.87
N THR A 136 2.65 -5.71 10.41
CA THR A 136 2.17 -5.71 11.81
C THR A 136 1.19 -6.84 12.06
N SER A 137 0.28 -7.10 11.13
CA SER A 137 -0.68 -8.23 11.23
C SER A 137 0.04 -9.58 11.25
N VAL A 138 1.03 -9.78 10.38
CA VAL A 138 1.85 -11.03 10.38
C VAL A 138 2.62 -11.19 11.68
N LEU A 139 3.24 -10.12 12.18
CA LEU A 139 3.97 -10.16 13.46
C LEU A 139 3.02 -10.48 14.62
N SER A 140 1.81 -9.92 14.63
CA SER A 140 0.80 -10.19 15.65
C SER A 140 0.35 -11.66 15.61
N LEU A 141 0.13 -12.21 14.41
CA LEU A 141 -0.17 -13.63 14.23
C LEU A 141 0.99 -14.52 14.71
N SER A 142 2.21 -14.15 14.37
CA SER A 142 3.42 -14.89 14.81
C SER A 142 3.57 -14.86 16.33
N ALA A 143 3.36 -13.71 16.96
CA ALA A 143 3.39 -13.56 18.42
C ALA A 143 2.31 -14.44 19.08
N PHE A 144 1.11 -14.48 18.51
CA PHE A 144 0.04 -15.36 18.98
C PHE A 144 0.45 -16.84 18.90
N LEU A 145 1.01 -17.28 17.78
CA LEU A 145 1.42 -18.67 17.57
C LEU A 145 2.57 -19.10 18.49
N VAL A 146 3.54 -18.22 18.71
CA VAL A 146 4.67 -18.49 19.60
C VAL A 146 4.26 -18.47 21.06
N GLY A 147 3.35 -17.57 21.48
CA GLY A 147 2.88 -17.49 22.84
C GLY A 147 2.03 -18.69 23.28
N LYS A 148 1.38 -19.37 22.35
CA LYS A 148 0.51 -20.51 22.64
C LYS A 148 1.18 -21.68 23.40
N PRO A 149 2.38 -22.17 23.02
CA PRO A 149 3.06 -23.25 23.72
C PRO A 149 3.58 -22.89 25.11
N PHE A 150 3.73 -21.59 25.41
CA PHE A 150 4.28 -21.12 26.71
C PHE A 150 3.21 -20.86 27.78
N HIS A 151 1.96 -21.30 27.58
CA HIS A 151 0.85 -21.09 28.53
C HIS A 151 0.66 -19.61 28.99
N TRP A 152 0.99 -18.64 28.12
CA TRP A 152 0.77 -17.22 28.42
C TRP A 152 -0.71 -16.83 28.41
N TYR A 153 -1.60 -17.82 28.38
CA TYR A 153 -3.04 -17.69 28.27
C TYR A 153 -3.78 -18.12 29.55
N GLY A 154 -3.12 -18.02 30.70
CA GLY A 154 -3.71 -18.28 32.01
C GLY A 154 -4.75 -17.25 32.44
#